data_c1defe25c9bbd8db3278c03b51f3eeb7
#
_entry.id   c1defe25c9bbd8db3278c03b51f3eeb7
#
_cell.length_a   1.000
_cell.length_b   1.000
_cell.length_c   1.000
_cell.angle_alpha   90.00
_cell.angle_beta   90.00
_cell.angle_gamma   90.00
#
_symmetry.space_group_name_H-M   'P 1'
#
loop_
_entity.id
_entity.type
_entity.pdbx_description
1 polymer ?
#
loop_
_entity_poly.entity_id
_entity_poly.type
_entity_poly.pdbx_seq_one_letter_code
_entity_poly.pdbx_strand_id
1 'polypeptide(L)'
;MGPSTTKQMLIDRVDADKDQLITFLRGFLRAKSPNPPGDTREATSYITDYLDGKGVEYQVVGPDPEKPNIVSTFQSPVEGKKLILNGHIDVFPVGSGEGWSQEAWGGELVDGKIYGRGACDMKAGTTASIYTYLVLHELREQLKGSVTLTAVSDEETGGRLGAGWLIENVPETLGDCCINGEPSSPYTIRFGEKGILWLKMRVKSKGGHGAYPHLSVNPIKIASKLITELESLNEIPVPYPENLMKAIDEGHDAAEKALGEGGAEIMSRLSVNIGTIEGGLKVNVIPRACSFEVDLRLPPGLSKDDVLPKVEEIVSKYEGASVEVTRYDGPLWSPPDSEMASIMRGNSRLLGIDPVPIVSLGGSDLKFWRSKGIPSYYYGPMNHGMGTVDEYVEVEEFIHIVKVHLLSAYEYLTR
;
A
#
# COMPACT_ATOMS: atom_id res chain seq x y z
N MET A 1 -3.28 1.92 -37.68
CA MET A 1 -2.78 0.59 -37.27
C MET A 1 -3.85 -0.08 -36.43
N GLY A 2 -4.03 -1.40 -36.46
CA GLY A 2 -5.01 -2.09 -35.62
C GLY A 2 -4.53 -2.13 -34.14
N PRO A 3 -5.44 -2.25 -33.16
CA PRO A 3 -5.10 -2.24 -31.75
C PRO A 3 -4.02 -3.26 -31.34
N SER A 4 -3.99 -4.42 -31.96
CA SER A 4 -2.98 -5.47 -31.72
C SER A 4 -1.57 -5.01 -32.17
N THR A 5 -1.46 -4.27 -33.28
CA THR A 5 -0.17 -3.78 -33.78
C THR A 5 0.42 -2.72 -32.83
N THR A 6 -0.43 -1.83 -32.29
CA THR A 6 0.02 -0.77 -31.39
C THR A 6 0.47 -1.35 -30.03
N LYS A 7 -0.26 -2.33 -29.48
CA LYS A 7 0.18 -2.99 -28.24
C LYS A 7 1.54 -3.69 -28.39
N GLN A 8 1.75 -4.36 -29.54
CA GLN A 8 3.05 -4.98 -29.80
C GLN A 8 4.17 -3.94 -29.88
N MET A 9 3.94 -2.80 -30.54
CA MET A 9 4.93 -1.71 -30.58
C MET A 9 5.27 -1.17 -29.18
N LEU A 10 4.28 -1.07 -28.28
CA LEU A 10 4.52 -0.64 -26.89
C LEU A 10 5.31 -1.69 -26.09
N ILE A 11 5.03 -2.98 -26.31
CA ILE A 11 5.80 -4.08 -25.71
C ILE A 11 7.26 -4.02 -26.19
N ASP A 12 7.47 -3.93 -27.52
CA ASP A 12 8.79 -3.86 -28.14
C ASP A 12 9.57 -2.62 -27.65
N ARG A 13 8.86 -1.50 -27.42
CA ARG A 13 9.45 -0.28 -26.84
C ARG A 13 9.96 -0.51 -25.43
N VAL A 14 9.18 -1.15 -24.54
CA VAL A 14 9.63 -1.45 -23.19
C VAL A 14 10.83 -2.40 -23.22
N ASP A 15 10.83 -3.41 -24.10
CA ASP A 15 11.95 -4.33 -24.25
C ASP A 15 13.22 -3.62 -24.75
N ALA A 16 13.10 -2.67 -25.65
CA ALA A 16 14.22 -1.86 -26.14
C ALA A 16 14.77 -0.92 -25.05
N ASP A 17 13.90 -0.40 -24.19
CA ASP A 17 14.26 0.53 -23.11
C ASP A 17 14.65 -0.19 -21.78
N LYS A 18 14.71 -1.55 -21.77
CA LYS A 18 14.97 -2.37 -20.55
C LYS A 18 16.20 -1.92 -19.78
N ASP A 19 17.33 -1.71 -20.43
CA ASP A 19 18.58 -1.30 -19.79
C ASP A 19 18.48 0.12 -19.21
N GLN A 20 17.74 1.01 -19.85
CA GLN A 20 17.46 2.36 -19.35
C GLN A 20 16.58 2.30 -18.09
N LEU A 21 15.54 1.46 -18.09
CA LEU A 21 14.66 1.24 -16.95
C LEU A 21 15.44 0.68 -15.75
N ILE A 22 16.29 -0.32 -15.96
CA ILE A 22 17.16 -0.88 -14.92
C ILE A 22 18.10 0.20 -14.38
N THR A 23 18.72 0.98 -15.26
CA THR A 23 19.65 2.05 -14.87
C THR A 23 18.95 3.13 -14.05
N PHE A 24 17.75 3.53 -14.47
CA PHE A 24 16.93 4.51 -13.74
C PHE A 24 16.57 3.97 -12.35
N LEU A 25 16.01 2.76 -12.24
CA LEU A 25 15.64 2.17 -10.95
C LEU A 25 16.84 2.06 -10.01
N ARG A 26 17.99 1.58 -10.50
CA ARG A 26 19.22 1.49 -9.70
C ARG A 26 19.70 2.85 -9.18
N GLY A 27 19.63 3.89 -9.98
CA GLY A 27 19.92 5.27 -9.57
C GLY A 27 18.91 5.79 -8.56
N PHE A 28 17.63 5.49 -8.75
CA PHE A 28 16.56 5.88 -7.85
C PHE A 28 16.67 5.20 -6.48
N LEU A 29 17.14 3.94 -6.43
CA LEU A 29 17.42 3.26 -5.15
C LEU A 29 18.58 3.90 -4.39
N ARG A 30 19.57 4.48 -5.07
CA ARG A 30 20.68 5.21 -4.46
C ARG A 30 20.25 6.55 -3.87
N ALA A 31 19.24 7.20 -4.45
CA ALA A 31 18.65 8.43 -3.93
C ALA A 31 17.86 8.10 -2.65
N LYS A 32 18.47 8.37 -1.49
CA LYS A 32 17.97 7.96 -0.17
C LYS A 32 16.71 8.75 0.22
N SER A 33 15.73 8.04 0.77
CA SER A 33 14.45 8.62 1.20
C SER A 33 13.82 7.85 2.36
N PRO A 34 14.57 7.52 3.44
CA PRO A 34 14.01 6.74 4.55
C PRO A 34 12.94 7.54 5.30
N ASN A 35 11.82 6.90 5.61
CA ASN A 35 10.74 7.49 6.38
C ASN A 35 10.27 6.55 7.52
N PRO A 36 10.48 6.92 8.81
CA PRO A 36 11.12 8.15 9.29
C PRO A 36 12.64 8.24 8.99
N PRO A 37 13.26 9.46 8.98
CA PRO A 37 12.67 10.79 9.29
C PRO A 37 11.79 11.37 8.19
N GLY A 38 11.90 10.91 6.93
CA GLY A 38 11.05 11.31 5.82
C GLY A 38 11.62 12.45 4.96
N ASP A 39 12.94 12.69 4.99
CA ASP A 39 13.56 13.59 4.02
C ASP A 39 13.66 12.90 2.67
N THR A 40 12.81 13.32 1.73
CA THR A 40 12.70 12.73 0.39
C THR A 40 13.31 13.60 -0.70
N ARG A 41 13.99 14.71 -0.35
CA ARG A 41 14.52 15.68 -1.32
C ARG A 41 15.51 15.08 -2.30
N GLU A 42 16.36 14.14 -1.88
CA GLU A 42 17.30 13.44 -2.77
C GLU A 42 16.57 12.61 -3.84
N ALA A 43 15.56 11.85 -3.43
CA ALA A 43 14.71 11.08 -4.33
C ALA A 43 13.90 11.99 -5.28
N THR A 44 13.37 13.10 -4.75
CA THR A 44 12.66 14.11 -5.56
C THR A 44 13.58 14.70 -6.61
N SER A 45 14.80 15.13 -6.24
CA SER A 45 15.77 15.69 -7.18
C SER A 45 16.15 14.70 -8.27
N TYR A 46 16.33 13.42 -7.94
CA TYR A 46 16.62 12.38 -8.92
C TYR A 46 15.51 12.25 -9.99
N ILE A 47 14.24 12.31 -9.57
CA ILE A 47 13.11 12.24 -10.50
C ILE A 47 13.00 13.52 -11.31
N THR A 48 13.12 14.70 -10.70
CA THR A 48 12.99 16.00 -11.40
C THR A 48 14.09 16.19 -12.43
N ASP A 49 15.34 15.83 -12.12
CA ASP A 49 16.45 15.85 -13.08
C ASP A 49 16.18 14.95 -14.30
N TYR A 50 15.52 13.81 -14.06
CA TYR A 50 15.14 12.91 -15.16
C TYR A 50 14.01 13.49 -16.01
N LEU A 51 12.98 14.10 -15.39
CA LEU A 51 11.89 14.78 -16.12
C LEU A 51 12.39 15.97 -16.91
N ASP A 52 13.29 16.78 -16.35
CA ASP A 52 13.96 17.89 -17.02
C ASP A 52 14.72 17.42 -18.27
N GLY A 53 15.46 16.31 -18.13
CA GLY A 53 16.16 15.68 -19.25
C GLY A 53 15.24 15.16 -20.35
N LYS A 54 13.95 14.97 -20.06
CA LYS A 54 12.89 14.59 -21.02
C LYS A 54 12.08 15.79 -21.53
N GLY A 55 12.31 16.99 -21.00
CA GLY A 55 11.58 18.20 -21.37
C GLY A 55 10.11 18.19 -20.94
N VAL A 56 9.82 17.56 -19.80
CA VAL A 56 8.47 17.44 -19.25
C VAL A 56 8.28 18.44 -18.11
N GLU A 57 7.20 19.21 -18.18
CA GLU A 57 6.83 20.17 -17.14
C GLU A 57 6.25 19.46 -15.92
N TYR A 58 6.60 19.92 -14.72
CA TYR A 58 6.10 19.41 -13.45
C TYR A 58 6.04 20.52 -12.39
N GLN A 59 5.37 20.23 -11.30
CA GLN A 59 5.35 21.05 -10.09
C GLN A 59 5.90 20.23 -8.92
N VAL A 60 6.67 20.92 -8.05
CA VAL A 60 7.09 20.36 -6.76
C VAL A 60 6.30 21.08 -5.69
N VAL A 61 5.44 20.36 -4.99
CA VAL A 61 4.44 20.90 -4.07
C VAL A 61 4.36 20.08 -2.79
N GLY A 62 3.88 20.69 -1.71
CA GLY A 62 3.63 19.96 -0.45
C GLY A 62 3.61 20.90 0.75
N PRO A 63 3.11 20.43 1.90
CA PRO A 63 3.07 21.23 3.13
C PRO A 63 4.40 21.22 3.89
N ASP A 64 5.29 20.28 3.59
CA ASP A 64 6.59 20.11 4.24
C ASP A 64 7.71 20.16 3.19
N PRO A 65 8.67 21.09 3.30
CA PRO A 65 9.77 21.23 2.34
C PRO A 65 10.76 20.05 2.33
N GLU A 66 10.78 19.22 3.37
CA GLU A 66 11.58 17.99 3.42
C GLU A 66 10.87 16.80 2.79
N LYS A 67 9.54 16.90 2.61
CA LYS A 67 8.66 15.88 2.03
C LYS A 67 7.94 16.41 0.79
N PRO A 68 8.67 16.86 -0.25
CA PRO A 68 8.06 17.41 -1.45
C PRO A 68 7.38 16.31 -2.28
N ASN A 69 6.29 16.67 -2.96
CA ASN A 69 5.61 15.81 -3.91
C ASN A 69 5.77 16.37 -5.32
N ILE A 70 5.86 15.50 -6.31
CA ILE A 70 5.94 15.86 -7.72
C ILE A 70 4.58 15.61 -8.37
N VAL A 71 4.08 16.61 -9.09
CA VAL A 71 2.87 16.51 -9.90
C VAL A 71 3.18 16.97 -11.31
N SER A 72 2.85 16.16 -12.30
CA SER A 72 2.99 16.49 -13.72
C SER A 72 1.73 16.05 -14.45
N THR A 73 1.15 16.93 -15.28
CA THR A 73 -0.08 16.66 -16.00
C THR A 73 0.05 17.06 -17.46
N PHE A 74 -0.39 16.20 -18.35
CA PHE A 74 -0.62 16.58 -19.74
C PHE A 74 -2.06 16.33 -20.15
N GLN A 75 -2.51 17.14 -21.10
CA GLN A 75 -3.82 17.03 -21.73
C GLN A 75 -3.65 16.57 -23.17
N SER A 76 -4.46 15.60 -23.59
CA SER A 76 -4.58 15.19 -24.99
C SER A 76 -5.50 16.14 -25.76
N PRO A 77 -5.39 16.22 -27.11
CA PRO A 77 -6.22 17.13 -27.91
C PRO A 77 -7.72 16.82 -27.86
N VAL A 78 -8.07 15.57 -27.56
CA VAL A 78 -9.45 15.10 -27.52
C VAL A 78 -9.85 14.91 -26.05
N GLU A 79 -11.01 15.43 -25.67
CA GLU A 79 -11.58 15.19 -24.33
C GLU A 79 -11.79 13.69 -24.09
N GLY A 80 -11.60 13.27 -22.84
CA GLY A 80 -11.74 11.89 -22.43
C GLY A 80 -11.49 11.69 -20.95
N LYS A 81 -11.17 10.47 -20.58
CA LYS A 81 -10.92 10.05 -19.19
C LYS A 81 -9.66 10.69 -18.63
N LYS A 82 -9.66 10.90 -17.31
CA LYS A 82 -8.52 11.38 -16.54
C LYS A 82 -7.90 10.23 -15.77
N LEU A 83 -6.67 9.86 -16.12
CA LEU A 83 -5.94 8.79 -15.45
C LEU A 83 -4.87 9.37 -14.52
N ILE A 84 -4.83 8.87 -13.30
CA ILE A 84 -3.78 9.17 -12.34
C ILE A 84 -2.80 7.99 -12.28
N LEU A 85 -1.52 8.29 -12.40
CA LEU A 85 -0.40 7.36 -12.18
C LEU A 85 0.28 7.79 -10.89
N ASN A 86 0.14 6.98 -9.85
CA ASN A 86 0.68 7.29 -8.53
C ASN A 86 1.86 6.39 -8.19
N GLY A 87 2.75 6.88 -7.32
CA GLY A 87 3.77 6.08 -6.65
C GLY A 87 4.44 6.87 -5.55
N HIS A 88 4.71 6.25 -4.39
CA HIS A 88 5.48 6.89 -3.34
C HIS A 88 6.99 6.78 -3.59
N ILE A 89 7.73 7.72 -3.00
CA ILE A 89 9.18 7.85 -3.16
C ILE A 89 9.96 7.64 -1.86
N ASP A 90 9.27 7.70 -0.72
CA ASP A 90 9.83 7.34 0.58
C ASP A 90 9.89 5.82 0.73
N VAL A 91 10.70 5.35 1.66
CA VAL A 91 10.94 3.92 1.89
C VAL A 91 11.19 3.64 3.38
N PHE A 92 11.00 2.42 3.82
CA PHE A 92 11.35 2.01 5.19
C PHE A 92 12.81 2.34 5.54
N PRO A 93 13.11 2.71 6.80
CA PRO A 93 14.48 2.89 7.27
C PRO A 93 15.31 1.60 7.15
N VAL A 94 16.57 1.74 6.81
CA VAL A 94 17.53 0.61 6.77
C VAL A 94 18.01 0.23 8.19
N GLY A 95 17.89 1.14 9.15
CA GLY A 95 18.43 0.94 10.49
C GLY A 95 19.96 0.97 10.51
N SER A 96 20.58 0.02 11.21
CA SER A 96 22.06 -0.09 11.28
C SER A 96 22.70 -0.61 9.99
N GLY A 97 21.92 -1.17 9.06
CA GLY A 97 22.42 -1.86 7.87
C GLY A 97 22.96 -3.26 8.16
N GLU A 98 22.89 -3.74 9.40
CA GLU A 98 23.34 -5.08 9.75
C GLU A 98 22.45 -6.15 9.13
N GLY A 99 23.06 -7.23 8.63
CA GLY A 99 22.34 -8.35 8.01
C GLY A 99 22.11 -8.22 6.52
N TRP A 100 22.38 -7.08 5.88
CA TRP A 100 22.31 -6.93 4.44
C TRP A 100 23.49 -7.65 3.76
N SER A 101 23.21 -8.50 2.76
CA SER A 101 24.24 -9.16 1.93
C SER A 101 24.70 -8.28 0.77
N GLN A 102 23.87 -7.31 0.35
CA GLN A 102 24.17 -6.29 -0.66
C GLN A 102 24.04 -4.90 0.00
N GLU A 103 24.69 -3.88 -0.57
CA GLU A 103 24.55 -2.51 -0.07
C GLU A 103 23.09 -2.02 -0.18
N ALA A 104 22.48 -1.70 0.97
CA ALA A 104 21.06 -1.33 1.05
C ALA A 104 20.67 -0.16 0.14
N TRP A 105 21.62 0.75 -0.14
CA TRP A 105 21.44 1.89 -1.05
C TRP A 105 22.25 1.74 -2.35
N GLY A 106 22.72 0.53 -2.66
CA GLY A 106 23.60 0.28 -3.81
C GLY A 106 22.86 0.15 -5.14
N GLY A 107 21.63 -0.35 -5.12
CA GLY A 107 20.93 -0.74 -6.35
C GLY A 107 21.71 -1.80 -7.13
N GLU A 108 22.26 -2.78 -6.43
CA GLU A 108 23.12 -3.81 -7.04
C GLU A 108 22.27 -4.75 -7.91
N LEU A 109 22.77 -5.01 -9.13
CA LEU A 109 22.19 -6.01 -10.03
C LEU A 109 22.98 -7.31 -9.92
N VAL A 110 22.40 -8.31 -9.29
CA VAL A 110 23.02 -9.63 -9.06
C VAL A 110 22.03 -10.71 -9.47
N ASP A 111 22.42 -11.61 -10.34
CA ASP A 111 21.63 -12.77 -10.79
C ASP A 111 20.20 -12.43 -11.22
N GLY A 112 20.02 -11.32 -11.97
CA GLY A 112 18.73 -10.88 -12.46
C GLY A 112 17.85 -10.18 -11.41
N LYS A 113 18.37 -9.85 -10.23
CA LYS A 113 17.70 -9.16 -9.14
C LYS A 113 18.35 -7.81 -8.87
N ILE A 114 17.54 -6.79 -8.68
CA ILE A 114 17.99 -5.45 -8.27
C ILE A 114 17.75 -5.33 -6.77
N TYR A 115 18.84 -5.30 -6.00
CA TYR A 115 18.81 -5.19 -4.55
C TYR A 115 18.83 -3.74 -4.09
N GLY A 116 18.09 -3.46 -3.03
CA GLY A 116 18.11 -2.17 -2.36
C GLY A 116 16.82 -1.88 -1.60
N ARG A 117 16.90 -1.06 -0.57
CA ARG A 117 15.72 -0.57 0.15
C ARG A 117 14.81 0.23 -0.80
N GLY A 118 13.53 -0.16 -0.85
CA GLY A 118 12.55 0.41 -1.78
C GLY A 118 12.51 -0.29 -3.14
N ALA A 119 13.26 -1.38 -3.34
CA ALA A 119 13.29 -2.08 -4.63
C ALA A 119 11.92 -2.66 -5.00
N CYS A 120 11.25 -3.31 -4.06
CA CYS A 120 9.87 -3.76 -4.28
C CYS A 120 8.83 -2.75 -3.71
N ASP A 121 9.15 -2.00 -2.65
CA ASP A 121 8.24 -1.08 -1.99
C ASP A 121 8.81 0.36 -1.96
N MET A 122 8.37 1.24 -2.91
CA MET A 122 7.72 0.85 -4.17
C MET A 122 8.43 1.51 -5.37
N LYS A 123 9.76 1.77 -5.27
CA LYS A 123 10.50 2.51 -6.32
C LYS A 123 10.44 1.83 -7.70
N ALA A 124 10.33 0.48 -7.78
CA ALA A 124 10.08 -0.21 -9.04
C ALA A 124 8.70 0.17 -9.60
N GLY A 125 7.67 0.17 -8.77
CA GLY A 125 6.32 0.59 -9.15
C GLY A 125 6.24 2.06 -9.51
N THR A 126 6.91 2.94 -8.75
CA THR A 126 7.01 4.38 -9.08
C THR A 126 7.74 4.59 -10.41
N THR A 127 8.79 3.80 -10.67
CA THR A 127 9.49 3.82 -11.98
C THR A 127 8.54 3.41 -13.11
N ALA A 128 7.68 2.40 -12.90
CA ALA A 128 6.68 1.99 -13.90
C ALA A 128 5.68 3.12 -14.17
N SER A 129 5.23 3.85 -13.14
CA SER A 129 4.34 5.01 -13.28
C SER A 129 5.02 6.16 -14.05
N ILE A 130 6.26 6.51 -13.71
CA ILE A 130 7.04 7.56 -14.39
C ILE A 130 7.26 7.20 -15.87
N TYR A 131 7.73 5.98 -16.14
CA TYR A 131 7.95 5.54 -17.52
C TYR A 131 6.67 5.52 -18.35
N THR A 132 5.58 5.00 -17.79
CA THR A 132 4.26 5.01 -18.42
C THR A 132 3.83 6.42 -18.77
N TYR A 133 3.97 7.36 -17.82
CA TYR A 133 3.65 8.77 -18.04
C TYR A 133 4.46 9.35 -19.21
N LEU A 134 5.76 9.13 -19.24
CA LEU A 134 6.66 9.67 -20.28
C LEU A 134 6.31 9.14 -21.67
N VAL A 135 6.08 7.84 -21.82
CA VAL A 135 5.69 7.25 -23.10
C VAL A 135 4.32 7.76 -23.54
N LEU A 136 3.36 7.87 -22.63
CA LEU A 136 2.05 8.43 -22.96
C LEU A 136 2.12 9.92 -23.29
N HIS A 137 3.00 10.69 -22.66
CA HIS A 137 3.25 12.09 -23.00
C HIS A 137 3.79 12.25 -24.43
N GLU A 138 4.69 11.37 -24.87
CA GLU A 138 5.16 11.33 -26.26
C GLU A 138 4.01 11.00 -27.24
N LEU A 139 3.07 10.16 -26.83
CA LEU A 139 1.94 9.70 -27.63
C LEU A 139 0.65 10.53 -27.46
N ARG A 140 0.68 11.63 -26.70
CA ARG A 140 -0.51 12.39 -26.27
C ARG A 140 -1.45 12.82 -27.41
N GLU A 141 -0.91 13.05 -28.61
CA GLU A 141 -1.70 13.38 -29.80
C GLU A 141 -2.59 12.23 -30.32
N GLN A 142 -2.33 11.01 -29.82
CA GLN A 142 -3.07 9.80 -30.19
C GLN A 142 -4.05 9.35 -29.07
N LEU A 143 -4.06 10.06 -27.93
CA LEU A 143 -4.84 9.73 -26.76
C LEU A 143 -6.05 10.64 -26.61
N LYS A 144 -6.91 10.29 -25.65
CA LYS A 144 -8.06 11.10 -25.20
C LYS A 144 -7.92 11.40 -23.72
N GLY A 145 -8.40 12.56 -23.27
CA GLY A 145 -8.39 12.95 -21.87
C GLY A 145 -7.05 13.43 -21.37
N SER A 146 -6.71 13.11 -20.14
CA SER A 146 -5.48 13.57 -19.48
C SER A 146 -4.81 12.48 -18.65
N VAL A 147 -3.51 12.66 -18.40
CA VAL A 147 -2.75 11.85 -17.47
C VAL A 147 -2.07 12.75 -16.46
N THR A 148 -2.20 12.42 -15.20
CA THR A 148 -1.46 13.07 -14.11
C THR A 148 -0.55 12.05 -13.45
N LEU A 149 0.75 12.34 -13.41
CA LEU A 149 1.73 11.63 -12.59
C LEU A 149 1.80 12.29 -11.22
N THR A 150 1.74 11.47 -10.17
CA THR A 150 2.02 11.90 -8.79
C THR A 150 3.12 11.00 -8.20
N ALA A 151 4.28 11.58 -7.91
CA ALA A 151 5.32 10.92 -7.14
C ALA A 151 5.33 11.55 -5.74
N VAL A 152 4.91 10.78 -4.73
CA VAL A 152 4.53 11.34 -3.43
C VAL A 152 5.43 10.85 -2.30
N SER A 153 5.59 11.72 -1.30
CA SER A 153 6.27 11.43 -0.04
C SER A 153 5.26 10.96 1.02
N ASP A 154 5.76 10.36 2.11
CA ASP A 154 5.04 10.15 3.37
C ASP A 154 4.10 8.91 3.39
N GLU A 155 4.11 8.05 2.37
CA GLU A 155 3.25 6.84 2.39
C GLU A 155 3.54 5.98 3.61
N GLU A 156 4.80 5.70 3.90
CA GLU A 156 5.31 4.84 4.97
C GLU A 156 4.95 5.30 6.40
N THR A 157 4.49 6.55 6.52
CA THR A 157 3.96 7.12 7.76
C THR A 157 2.49 7.53 7.67
N GLY A 158 1.79 7.10 6.60
CA GLY A 158 0.34 7.18 6.44
C GLY A 158 -0.16 8.08 5.31
N GLY A 159 0.73 8.71 4.53
CA GLY A 159 0.43 9.41 3.27
C GLY A 159 -0.28 10.76 3.40
N ARG A 160 -0.38 11.32 4.61
CA ARG A 160 -1.17 12.56 4.85
C ARG A 160 -0.51 13.81 4.28
N LEU A 161 0.82 13.84 4.21
CA LEU A 161 1.62 14.95 3.64
C LEU A 161 1.89 14.73 2.14
N GLY A 162 1.72 13.50 1.66
CA GLY A 162 1.80 13.06 0.28
C GLY A 162 0.46 13.08 -0.45
N ALA A 163 -0.02 11.90 -0.82
CA ALA A 163 -1.27 11.71 -1.56
C ALA A 163 -2.48 12.36 -0.89
N GLY A 164 -2.58 12.29 0.45
CA GLY A 164 -3.67 12.91 1.19
C GLY A 164 -3.72 14.43 1.00
N TRP A 165 -2.56 15.11 1.08
CA TRP A 165 -2.49 16.55 0.84
C TRP A 165 -2.79 16.91 -0.61
N LEU A 166 -2.27 16.13 -1.57
CA LEU A 166 -2.50 16.38 -2.99
C LEU A 166 -3.99 16.35 -3.35
N ILE A 167 -4.71 15.33 -2.91
CA ILE A 167 -6.15 15.17 -3.16
C ILE A 167 -6.98 16.37 -2.66
N GLU A 168 -6.53 17.05 -1.62
CA GLU A 168 -7.24 18.20 -1.04
C GLU A 168 -6.80 19.53 -1.64
N ASN A 169 -5.58 19.64 -2.16
CA ASN A 169 -4.99 20.92 -2.53
C ASN A 169 -4.64 21.05 -4.02
N VAL A 170 -4.58 19.95 -4.78
CA VAL A 170 -4.16 19.94 -6.19
C VAL A 170 -5.25 19.26 -7.03
N PRO A 171 -6.17 20.03 -7.62
CA PRO A 171 -7.33 19.48 -8.36
C PRO A 171 -6.99 18.53 -9.50
N GLU A 172 -5.82 18.70 -10.12
CA GLU A 172 -5.33 17.86 -11.21
C GLU A 172 -5.08 16.41 -10.79
N THR A 173 -4.95 16.14 -9.49
CA THR A 173 -4.79 14.80 -8.92
C THR A 173 -6.11 14.05 -8.76
N LEU A 174 -7.24 14.70 -9.04
CA LEU A 174 -8.55 14.07 -9.10
C LEU A 174 -8.83 13.57 -10.53
N GLY A 175 -9.07 12.29 -10.68
CA GLY A 175 -9.29 11.65 -11.97
C GLY A 175 -10.48 10.70 -11.98
N ASP A 176 -10.63 9.96 -13.08
CA ASP A 176 -11.66 8.92 -13.22
C ASP A 176 -11.15 7.54 -12.76
N CYS A 177 -9.83 7.38 -12.69
CA CYS A 177 -9.17 6.18 -12.20
C CYS A 177 -7.74 6.51 -11.72
N CYS A 178 -7.27 5.80 -10.70
CA CYS A 178 -5.87 5.84 -10.27
C CYS A 178 -5.26 4.44 -10.32
N ILE A 179 -4.03 4.32 -10.81
CA ILE A 179 -3.25 3.08 -10.74
C ILE A 179 -1.88 3.37 -10.13
N ASN A 180 -1.33 2.40 -9.40
CA ASN A 180 0.04 2.44 -8.92
C ASN A 180 0.69 1.05 -8.93
N GLY A 181 1.97 1.00 -8.57
CA GLY A 181 2.80 -0.20 -8.60
C GLY A 181 3.21 -0.71 -7.22
N GLU A 182 2.37 -0.52 -6.19
CA GLU A 182 2.57 -1.12 -4.86
C GLU A 182 2.80 -2.63 -4.92
N PRO A 183 3.60 -3.20 -4.00
CA PRO A 183 3.83 -4.64 -3.95
C PRO A 183 2.53 -5.43 -3.89
N SER A 184 2.28 -6.21 -4.92
CA SER A 184 1.03 -6.98 -5.03
C SER A 184 1.23 -8.42 -5.48
N SER A 185 2.28 -8.72 -6.19
CA SER A 185 2.49 -9.88 -7.03
C SER A 185 1.90 -9.72 -8.44
N PRO A 186 2.62 -10.15 -9.48
CA PRO A 186 2.10 -10.16 -10.85
C PRO A 186 0.88 -11.07 -11.05
N TYR A 187 0.56 -11.92 -10.11
CA TYR A 187 -0.60 -12.83 -10.13
C TYR A 187 -1.86 -12.21 -9.52
N THR A 188 -1.79 -10.98 -9.03
CA THR A 188 -2.93 -10.32 -8.38
C THR A 188 -3.07 -8.86 -8.77
N ILE A 189 -4.34 -8.39 -8.84
CA ILE A 189 -4.67 -6.96 -8.92
C ILE A 189 -5.31 -6.58 -7.60
N ARG A 190 -4.74 -5.61 -6.89
CA ARG A 190 -5.30 -5.16 -5.62
C ARG A 190 -6.39 -4.12 -5.88
N PHE A 191 -7.61 -4.47 -5.58
CA PHE A 191 -8.77 -3.57 -5.77
C PHE A 191 -9.26 -2.92 -4.48
N GLY A 192 -8.76 -3.34 -3.34
CA GLY A 192 -9.15 -2.82 -2.02
C GLY A 192 -8.13 -3.17 -0.95
N GLU A 193 -8.36 -2.64 0.24
CA GLU A 193 -7.50 -2.83 1.39
C GLU A 193 -8.32 -2.98 2.67
N LYS A 194 -7.78 -3.71 3.65
CA LYS A 194 -8.37 -3.80 4.98
C LYS A 194 -8.23 -2.47 5.70
N GLY A 195 -9.27 -2.13 6.45
CA GLY A 195 -9.23 -0.99 7.36
C GLY A 195 -8.36 -1.26 8.59
N ILE A 196 -7.98 -0.19 9.25
CA ILE A 196 -7.19 -0.18 10.49
C ILE A 196 -8.04 0.37 11.61
N LEU A 197 -8.14 -0.36 12.73
CA LEU A 197 -8.73 0.11 13.96
C LEU A 197 -7.77 -0.20 15.10
N TRP A 198 -7.08 0.82 15.60
CA TRP A 198 -6.19 0.67 16.75
C TRP A 198 -6.89 1.06 18.03
N LEU A 199 -6.74 0.21 19.03
CA LEU A 199 -7.35 0.38 20.32
C LEU A 199 -6.27 0.37 21.41
N LYS A 200 -6.44 1.22 22.41
CA LYS A 200 -5.66 1.20 23.63
C LYS A 200 -6.54 0.73 24.78
N MET A 201 -6.21 -0.43 25.33
CA MET A 201 -6.86 -1.03 26.46
C MET A 201 -6.15 -0.63 27.76
N ARG A 202 -6.90 -0.28 28.79
CA ARG A 202 -6.35 0.04 30.10
C ARG A 202 -7.18 -0.65 31.17
N VAL A 203 -6.50 -1.29 32.12
CA VAL A 203 -7.10 -1.89 33.30
C VAL A 203 -6.47 -1.27 34.55
N LYS A 204 -7.30 -0.72 35.42
CA LYS A 204 -6.86 -0.06 36.64
C LYS A 204 -7.31 -0.85 37.88
N SER A 205 -6.54 -0.79 38.97
CA SER A 205 -6.89 -1.35 40.26
C SER A 205 -6.32 -0.50 41.42
N LYS A 206 -6.66 -0.87 42.65
CA LYS A 206 -6.08 -0.24 43.84
C LYS A 206 -4.60 -0.61 44.04
N GLY A 207 -4.16 -1.73 43.44
CA GLY A 207 -2.87 -2.33 43.68
C GLY A 207 -2.78 -2.92 45.09
N GLY A 208 -1.59 -3.40 45.48
CA GLY A 208 -1.40 -3.95 46.81
C GLY A 208 -0.17 -4.84 46.97
N HIS A 209 -0.01 -5.43 48.15
CA HIS A 209 1.06 -6.38 48.35
C HIS A 209 0.67 -7.76 47.82
N GLY A 210 1.57 -8.41 47.06
CA GLY A 210 1.32 -9.69 46.37
C GLY A 210 0.90 -10.86 47.25
N ALA A 211 1.23 -10.83 48.56
CA ALA A 211 0.78 -11.83 49.54
C ALA A 211 -0.72 -11.73 49.90
N TYR A 212 -1.39 -10.63 49.49
CA TYR A 212 -2.80 -10.38 49.85
C TYR A 212 -3.66 -10.22 48.58
N PRO A 213 -3.72 -11.25 47.69
CA PRO A 213 -4.41 -11.14 46.38
C PRO A 213 -5.93 -10.98 46.50
N HIS A 214 -6.51 -11.23 47.67
CA HIS A 214 -7.93 -11.08 47.97
C HIS A 214 -8.37 -9.63 48.24
N LEU A 215 -7.40 -8.71 48.43
CA LEU A 215 -7.69 -7.30 48.72
C LEU A 215 -7.75 -6.39 47.48
N SER A 216 -7.27 -6.87 46.36
CA SER A 216 -7.29 -6.09 45.11
C SER A 216 -7.27 -7.02 43.88
N VAL A 217 -7.96 -6.64 42.83
CA VAL A 217 -7.86 -7.33 41.56
C VAL A 217 -6.48 -7.06 40.91
N ASN A 218 -5.99 -8.03 40.16
CA ASN A 218 -4.73 -7.89 39.47
C ASN A 218 -4.98 -7.51 38.01
N PRO A 219 -4.61 -6.28 37.55
CA PRO A 219 -4.86 -5.80 36.21
C PRO A 219 -4.19 -6.66 35.12
N ILE A 220 -3.03 -7.28 35.40
CA ILE A 220 -2.37 -8.17 34.40
C ILE A 220 -3.23 -9.41 34.16
N LYS A 221 -3.86 -9.98 35.19
CA LYS A 221 -4.76 -11.13 35.02
C LYS A 221 -6.03 -10.76 34.23
N ILE A 222 -6.54 -9.54 34.44
CA ILE A 222 -7.68 -9.03 33.65
C ILE A 222 -7.27 -8.79 32.21
N ALA A 223 -6.14 -8.13 31.97
CA ALA A 223 -5.60 -7.90 30.62
C ALA A 223 -5.42 -9.22 29.85
N SER A 224 -4.87 -10.26 30.49
CA SER A 224 -4.73 -11.59 29.88
C SER A 224 -6.08 -12.18 29.45
N LYS A 225 -7.13 -12.05 30.28
CA LYS A 225 -8.48 -12.52 29.91
C LYS A 225 -9.08 -11.70 28.77
N LEU A 226 -8.93 -10.37 28.82
CA LEU A 226 -9.41 -9.49 27.74
C LEU A 226 -8.73 -9.84 26.42
N ILE A 227 -7.41 -10.08 26.41
CA ILE A 227 -6.68 -10.50 25.20
C ILE A 227 -7.30 -11.77 24.61
N THR A 228 -7.54 -12.81 25.45
CA THR A 228 -8.14 -14.06 24.99
C THR A 228 -9.58 -13.86 24.48
N GLU A 229 -10.39 -13.03 25.14
CA GLU A 229 -11.77 -12.77 24.70
C GLU A 229 -11.81 -11.94 23.38
N LEU A 230 -10.86 -11.02 23.20
CA LEU A 230 -10.77 -10.24 21.95
C LEU A 230 -10.47 -11.10 20.73
N GLU A 231 -9.83 -12.26 20.87
CA GLU A 231 -9.64 -13.22 19.78
C GLU A 231 -10.96 -13.70 19.17
N SER A 232 -12.06 -13.70 19.92
CA SER A 232 -13.39 -14.03 19.40
C SER A 232 -13.90 -13.07 18.36
N LEU A 233 -13.32 -11.88 18.23
CA LEU A 233 -13.66 -10.93 17.17
C LEU A 233 -13.28 -11.46 15.78
N ASN A 234 -12.33 -12.40 15.68
CA ASN A 234 -11.98 -13.06 14.43
C ASN A 234 -13.16 -13.82 13.80
N GLU A 235 -14.14 -14.22 14.62
CA GLU A 235 -15.32 -14.97 14.20
C GLU A 235 -16.51 -14.07 13.79
N ILE A 236 -16.32 -12.74 13.76
CA ILE A 236 -17.38 -11.82 13.33
C ILE A 236 -17.71 -12.06 11.86
N PRO A 237 -18.97 -12.39 11.53
CA PRO A 237 -19.37 -12.57 10.13
C PRO A 237 -19.20 -11.26 9.35
N VAL A 238 -18.63 -11.36 8.15
CA VAL A 238 -18.43 -10.20 7.27
C VAL A 238 -19.56 -10.14 6.25
N PRO A 239 -20.35 -9.07 6.21
CA PRO A 239 -21.47 -8.93 5.27
C PRO A 239 -20.96 -8.44 3.89
N TYR A 240 -20.30 -9.32 3.14
CA TYR A 240 -19.79 -8.95 1.82
C TYR A 240 -20.92 -8.67 0.80
N PRO A 241 -20.81 -7.59 0.01
CA PRO A 241 -21.56 -7.47 -1.23
C PRO A 241 -21.27 -8.66 -2.18
N GLU A 242 -22.25 -9.08 -2.97
CA GLU A 242 -22.15 -10.29 -3.83
C GLU A 242 -20.93 -10.27 -4.78
N ASN A 243 -20.69 -9.15 -5.44
CA ASN A 243 -19.56 -8.98 -6.35
C ASN A 243 -18.20 -9.07 -5.63
N LEU A 244 -18.14 -8.59 -4.40
CA LEU A 244 -16.94 -8.66 -3.57
C LEU A 244 -16.68 -10.08 -3.07
N MET A 245 -17.74 -10.78 -2.62
CA MET A 245 -17.65 -12.18 -2.20
C MET A 245 -17.13 -13.06 -3.34
N LYS A 246 -17.69 -12.90 -4.56
CA LYS A 246 -17.22 -13.59 -5.75
C LYS A 246 -15.73 -13.35 -6.04
N ALA A 247 -15.26 -12.11 -5.95
CA ALA A 247 -13.85 -11.78 -6.18
C ALA A 247 -12.93 -12.38 -5.12
N ILE A 248 -13.36 -12.43 -3.84
CA ILE A 248 -12.63 -13.07 -2.75
C ILE A 248 -12.51 -14.57 -2.98
N ASP A 249 -13.61 -15.24 -3.36
CA ASP A 249 -13.62 -16.68 -3.64
C ASP A 249 -12.75 -17.04 -4.84
N GLU A 250 -12.84 -16.28 -5.95
CA GLU A 250 -12.01 -16.48 -7.13
C GLU A 250 -10.52 -16.16 -6.86
N GLY A 251 -10.25 -15.29 -5.91
CA GLY A 251 -8.92 -14.85 -5.52
C GLY A 251 -8.19 -15.76 -4.54
N HIS A 252 -8.83 -16.80 -3.99
CA HIS A 252 -8.29 -17.60 -2.89
C HIS A 252 -6.87 -18.14 -3.16
N ASP A 253 -6.68 -18.90 -4.25
CA ASP A 253 -5.39 -19.54 -4.56
C ASP A 253 -4.28 -18.51 -4.88
N ALA A 254 -4.66 -17.39 -5.49
CA ALA A 254 -3.71 -16.31 -5.77
C ALA A 254 -3.35 -15.54 -4.48
N ALA A 255 -4.29 -15.39 -3.55
CA ALA A 255 -4.04 -14.80 -2.24
C ALA A 255 -3.05 -15.66 -1.43
N GLU A 256 -3.22 -17.00 -1.41
CA GLU A 256 -2.27 -17.92 -0.77
C GLU A 256 -0.85 -17.76 -1.34
N LYS A 257 -0.73 -17.66 -2.66
CA LYS A 257 0.59 -17.46 -3.32
C LYS A 257 1.21 -16.08 -3.04
N ALA A 258 0.39 -15.03 -3.03
CA ALA A 258 0.87 -13.65 -2.94
C ALA A 258 1.06 -13.18 -1.48
N LEU A 259 0.29 -13.72 -0.54
CA LEU A 259 0.28 -13.31 0.87
C LEU A 259 0.91 -14.35 1.81
N GLY A 260 1.20 -15.53 1.30
CA GLY A 260 1.68 -16.67 2.08
C GLY A 260 0.55 -17.57 2.60
N GLU A 261 0.92 -18.69 3.21
CA GLU A 261 0.00 -19.67 3.78
C GLU A 261 -0.95 -19.02 4.81
N GLY A 262 -2.26 -19.28 4.66
CA GLY A 262 -3.33 -18.64 5.44
C GLY A 262 -3.70 -17.23 5.00
N GLY A 263 -3.06 -16.70 3.95
CA GLY A 263 -3.28 -15.35 3.47
C GLY A 263 -4.70 -15.10 2.97
N ALA A 264 -5.31 -16.08 2.31
CA ALA A 264 -6.69 -15.99 1.83
C ALA A 264 -7.69 -15.91 2.98
N GLU A 265 -7.48 -16.68 4.04
CA GLU A 265 -8.32 -16.62 5.25
C GLU A 265 -8.20 -15.24 5.93
N ILE A 266 -6.98 -14.77 6.16
CA ILE A 266 -6.75 -13.46 6.78
C ILE A 266 -7.29 -12.31 5.92
N MET A 267 -7.25 -12.42 4.59
CA MET A 267 -7.83 -11.43 3.67
C MET A 267 -9.33 -11.27 3.88
N SER A 268 -10.03 -12.37 4.12
CA SER A 268 -11.50 -12.44 4.15
C SER A 268 -12.12 -12.26 5.54
N ARG A 269 -11.36 -12.15 6.63
CA ARG A 269 -11.89 -12.00 7.99
C ARG A 269 -11.29 -10.82 8.73
N LEU A 270 -11.93 -10.40 9.82
CA LEU A 270 -11.30 -9.52 10.80
C LEU A 270 -10.08 -10.24 11.40
N SER A 271 -9.01 -9.51 11.65
CA SER A 271 -7.84 -10.05 12.36
C SER A 271 -7.47 -9.19 13.55
N VAL A 272 -7.06 -9.84 14.64
CA VAL A 272 -6.69 -9.23 15.91
C VAL A 272 -5.20 -9.47 16.16
N ASN A 273 -4.45 -8.40 16.41
CA ASN A 273 -3.07 -8.48 16.85
C ASN A 273 -2.87 -7.66 18.11
N ILE A 274 -2.16 -8.20 19.10
CA ILE A 274 -1.75 -7.48 20.30
C ILE A 274 -0.32 -7.01 20.10
N GLY A 275 -0.17 -5.70 19.87
CA GLY A 275 1.12 -5.11 19.52
C GLY A 275 2.01 -4.83 20.72
N THR A 276 1.45 -4.35 21.81
CA THR A 276 2.18 -4.01 23.03
C THR A 276 1.41 -4.42 24.28
N ILE A 277 2.13 -4.71 25.37
CA ILE A 277 1.54 -4.89 26.70
C ILE A 277 2.52 -4.39 27.76
N GLU A 278 2.02 -3.58 28.70
CA GLU A 278 2.79 -3.02 29.80
C GLU A 278 2.04 -3.14 31.12
N GLY A 279 2.71 -3.60 32.19
CA GLY A 279 2.10 -3.69 33.51
C GLY A 279 3.04 -4.27 34.57
N GLY A 280 2.88 -3.80 35.80
CA GLY A 280 3.66 -4.26 36.93
C GLY A 280 4.87 -3.37 37.24
N LEU A 281 5.35 -3.49 38.47
CA LEU A 281 6.53 -2.78 38.98
C LEU A 281 7.54 -3.75 39.60
N LYS A 282 7.04 -4.74 40.38
CA LYS A 282 7.85 -5.69 41.13
C LYS A 282 7.06 -6.98 41.36
N VAL A 283 7.74 -8.13 41.37
CA VAL A 283 7.12 -9.47 41.45
C VAL A 283 6.15 -9.65 42.63
N ASN A 284 6.42 -9.03 43.77
CA ASN A 284 5.60 -9.15 44.99
C ASN A 284 4.63 -7.98 45.21
N VAL A 285 4.26 -7.26 44.16
CA VAL A 285 3.30 -6.15 44.18
C VAL A 285 2.16 -6.44 43.19
N ILE A 286 0.92 -6.28 43.65
CA ILE A 286 -0.23 -6.27 42.72
C ILE A 286 -0.19 -4.93 41.97
N PRO A 287 -0.12 -4.92 40.65
CA PRO A 287 -0.04 -3.69 39.85
C PRO A 287 -1.25 -2.78 40.05
N ARG A 288 -1.05 -1.47 39.93
CA ARG A 288 -2.17 -0.50 39.85
C ARG A 288 -2.78 -0.35 38.47
N ALA A 289 -2.04 -0.74 37.45
CA ALA A 289 -2.50 -0.69 36.06
C ALA A 289 -1.80 -1.74 35.19
N CYS A 290 -2.49 -2.12 34.14
CA CYS A 290 -1.94 -2.79 32.97
C CYS A 290 -2.56 -2.15 31.72
N SER A 291 -1.79 -1.90 30.68
CA SER A 291 -2.28 -1.43 29.39
C SER A 291 -1.73 -2.29 28.27
N PHE A 292 -2.49 -2.40 27.18
CA PHE A 292 -2.05 -3.07 25.96
C PHE A 292 -2.69 -2.41 24.75
N GLU A 293 -2.05 -2.54 23.58
CA GLU A 293 -2.53 -1.98 22.33
C GLU A 293 -2.89 -3.09 21.36
N VAL A 294 -4.02 -2.88 20.66
CA VAL A 294 -4.62 -3.85 19.74
C VAL A 294 -4.69 -3.24 18.36
N ASP A 295 -4.18 -3.96 17.36
CA ASP A 295 -4.37 -3.66 15.94
C ASP A 295 -5.43 -4.61 15.36
N LEU A 296 -6.58 -4.05 15.03
CA LEU A 296 -7.66 -4.76 14.34
C LEU A 296 -7.60 -4.40 12.86
N ARG A 297 -7.61 -5.43 11.99
CA ARG A 297 -7.70 -5.23 10.54
C ARG A 297 -9.07 -5.65 10.05
N LEU A 298 -9.84 -4.67 9.57
CA LEU A 298 -11.23 -4.83 9.15
C LEU A 298 -11.28 -5.14 7.65
N PRO A 299 -11.83 -6.29 7.22
CA PRO A 299 -12.03 -6.53 5.80
C PRO A 299 -13.12 -5.59 5.23
N PRO A 300 -13.15 -5.34 3.91
CA PRO A 300 -14.27 -4.67 3.26
C PRO A 300 -15.61 -5.29 3.68
N GLY A 301 -16.59 -4.46 4.01
CA GLY A 301 -17.87 -4.89 4.54
C GLY A 301 -18.03 -4.75 6.06
N LEU A 302 -16.92 -4.59 6.82
CA LEU A 302 -16.98 -4.24 8.25
C LEU A 302 -16.51 -2.81 8.47
N SER A 303 -17.21 -2.12 9.34
CA SER A 303 -16.86 -0.79 9.82
C SER A 303 -16.47 -0.80 11.30
N LYS A 304 -15.98 0.33 11.79
CA LYS A 304 -15.76 0.52 13.24
C LYS A 304 -17.08 0.31 14.03
N ASP A 305 -18.19 0.74 13.47
CA ASP A 305 -19.48 0.70 14.17
C ASP A 305 -20.06 -0.72 14.29
N ASP A 306 -19.57 -1.67 13.46
CA ASP A 306 -19.90 -3.09 13.59
C ASP A 306 -19.05 -3.80 14.66
N VAL A 307 -17.82 -3.31 14.89
CA VAL A 307 -16.82 -3.99 15.73
C VAL A 307 -16.71 -3.39 17.12
N LEU A 308 -16.70 -2.06 17.24
CA LEU A 308 -16.50 -1.37 18.52
C LEU A 308 -17.53 -1.72 19.60
N PRO A 309 -18.84 -1.85 19.31
CA PRO A 309 -19.81 -2.28 20.32
C PRO A 309 -19.49 -3.66 20.91
N LYS A 310 -18.96 -4.60 20.12
CA LYS A 310 -18.55 -5.93 20.62
C LYS A 310 -17.31 -5.85 21.51
N VAL A 311 -16.37 -4.98 21.16
CA VAL A 311 -15.20 -4.70 22.00
C VAL A 311 -15.65 -4.10 23.34
N GLU A 312 -16.55 -3.11 23.31
CA GLU A 312 -17.09 -2.47 24.51
C GLU A 312 -17.87 -3.46 25.38
N GLU A 313 -18.64 -4.38 24.78
CA GLU A 313 -19.31 -5.46 25.49
C GLU A 313 -18.29 -6.36 26.25
N ILE A 314 -17.20 -6.78 25.57
CA ILE A 314 -16.14 -7.57 26.20
C ILE A 314 -15.51 -6.81 27.36
N VAL A 315 -15.15 -5.53 27.14
CA VAL A 315 -14.51 -4.68 28.17
C VAL A 315 -15.42 -4.45 29.37
N SER A 316 -16.73 -4.29 29.15
CA SER A 316 -17.71 -4.02 30.20
C SER A 316 -17.84 -5.14 31.27
N LYS A 317 -17.41 -6.36 30.93
CA LYS A 317 -17.41 -7.51 31.87
C LYS A 317 -16.36 -7.37 32.99
N TYR A 318 -15.41 -6.44 32.82
CA TYR A 318 -14.26 -6.31 33.72
C TYR A 318 -14.21 -4.95 34.40
N GLU A 319 -14.41 -4.93 35.70
CA GLU A 319 -14.30 -3.69 36.51
C GLU A 319 -12.89 -3.08 36.37
N GLY A 320 -12.84 -1.79 36.15
CA GLY A 320 -11.60 -1.03 35.97
C GLY A 320 -11.01 -1.09 34.56
N ALA A 321 -11.60 -1.86 33.65
CA ALA A 321 -11.20 -1.90 32.25
C ALA A 321 -11.83 -0.74 31.45
N SER A 322 -11.10 -0.27 30.46
CA SER A 322 -11.55 0.75 29.50
C SER A 322 -10.86 0.58 28.15
N VAL A 323 -11.52 1.02 27.09
CA VAL A 323 -11.00 1.06 25.72
C VAL A 323 -11.00 2.49 25.20
N GLU A 324 -10.00 2.81 24.39
CA GLU A 324 -9.84 4.08 23.68
C GLU A 324 -9.48 3.77 22.22
N VAL A 325 -10.18 4.37 21.26
CA VAL A 325 -9.82 4.29 19.84
C VAL A 325 -8.69 5.28 19.59
N THR A 326 -7.53 4.80 19.18
CA THR A 326 -6.36 5.65 18.89
C THR A 326 -6.19 5.94 17.41
N ARG A 327 -6.69 5.05 16.53
CA ARG A 327 -6.70 5.24 15.07
C ARG A 327 -7.88 4.49 14.44
N TYR A 328 -8.47 5.10 13.44
CA TYR A 328 -9.42 4.46 12.54
C TYR A 328 -9.25 4.96 11.11
N ASP A 329 -8.94 4.03 10.22
CA ASP A 329 -8.99 4.19 8.77
C ASP A 329 -9.91 3.07 8.27
N GLY A 330 -11.08 3.38 7.71
CA GLY A 330 -12.04 2.37 7.26
C GLY A 330 -11.50 1.55 6.09
N PRO A 331 -12.00 0.32 5.87
CA PRO A 331 -11.67 -0.44 4.68
C PRO A 331 -12.22 0.26 3.44
N LEU A 332 -11.42 0.29 2.38
CA LEU A 332 -11.79 0.94 1.13
C LEU A 332 -11.51 0.00 -0.04
N TRP A 333 -12.42 0.00 -1.02
CA TRP A 333 -12.28 -0.81 -2.22
C TRP A 333 -12.90 -0.16 -3.44
N SER A 334 -12.45 -0.58 -4.61
CA SER A 334 -12.98 -0.25 -5.92
C SER A 334 -13.70 -1.48 -6.49
N PRO A 335 -14.61 -1.37 -7.47
CA PRO A 335 -15.24 -2.53 -8.08
C PRO A 335 -14.20 -3.49 -8.67
N PRO A 336 -14.16 -4.78 -8.27
CA PRO A 336 -13.16 -5.74 -8.75
C PRO A 336 -13.31 -6.07 -10.25
N ASP A 337 -14.48 -5.82 -10.82
CA ASP A 337 -14.88 -6.06 -12.21
C ASP A 337 -14.95 -4.78 -13.05
N SER A 338 -14.31 -3.70 -12.62
CA SER A 338 -14.29 -2.43 -13.35
C SER A 338 -13.60 -2.52 -14.70
N GLU A 339 -13.79 -1.45 -15.49
CA GLU A 339 -13.11 -1.32 -16.78
C GLU A 339 -11.59 -1.42 -16.64
N MET A 340 -10.97 -0.68 -15.69
CA MET A 340 -9.52 -0.70 -15.51
C MET A 340 -9.02 -2.07 -15.02
N ALA A 341 -9.68 -2.70 -14.06
CA ALA A 341 -9.31 -4.03 -13.59
C ALA A 341 -9.36 -5.06 -14.73
N SER A 342 -10.39 -4.99 -15.57
CA SER A 342 -10.56 -5.84 -16.76
C SER A 342 -9.47 -5.59 -17.80
N ILE A 343 -9.10 -4.33 -18.04
CA ILE A 343 -8.02 -3.93 -18.94
C ILE A 343 -6.67 -4.46 -18.42
N MET A 344 -6.36 -4.24 -17.15
CA MET A 344 -5.11 -4.72 -16.53
C MET A 344 -4.99 -6.24 -16.62
N ARG A 345 -6.05 -6.96 -16.28
CA ARG A 345 -6.09 -8.42 -16.40
C ARG A 345 -5.89 -8.89 -17.84
N GLY A 346 -6.56 -8.25 -18.80
CA GLY A 346 -6.43 -8.56 -20.22
C GLY A 346 -5.01 -8.35 -20.76
N ASN A 347 -4.36 -7.25 -20.37
CA ASN A 347 -2.99 -6.93 -20.78
C ASN A 347 -1.95 -7.85 -20.11
N SER A 348 -2.14 -8.19 -18.85
CA SER A 348 -1.28 -9.17 -18.17
C SER A 348 -1.40 -10.57 -18.79
N ARG A 349 -2.62 -11.01 -19.14
CA ARG A 349 -2.86 -12.26 -19.89
C ARG A 349 -2.15 -12.28 -21.25
N LEU A 350 -2.16 -11.16 -21.96
CA LEU A 350 -1.42 -11.02 -23.24
C LEU A 350 0.08 -11.28 -23.04
N LEU A 351 0.61 -10.97 -21.85
CA LEU A 351 1.99 -11.17 -21.45
C LEU A 351 2.24 -12.50 -20.71
N GLY A 352 1.25 -13.40 -20.69
CA GLY A 352 1.39 -14.77 -20.17
C GLY A 352 1.03 -14.96 -18.67
N ILE A 353 0.57 -13.93 -17.96
CA ILE A 353 0.13 -14.03 -16.56
C ILE A 353 -1.36 -13.64 -16.47
N ASP A 354 -2.17 -14.48 -15.79
CA ASP A 354 -3.58 -14.20 -15.51
C ASP A 354 -3.77 -13.76 -14.06
N PRO A 355 -3.71 -12.47 -13.73
CA PRO A 355 -3.90 -11.99 -12.38
C PRO A 355 -5.38 -12.02 -12.00
N VAL A 356 -5.65 -12.26 -10.72
CA VAL A 356 -7.00 -12.17 -10.16
C VAL A 356 -7.12 -10.99 -9.21
N PRO A 357 -8.29 -10.33 -9.13
CA PRO A 357 -8.53 -9.28 -8.17
C PRO A 357 -8.56 -9.82 -6.73
N ILE A 358 -7.82 -9.21 -5.82
CA ILE A 358 -7.85 -9.52 -4.39
C ILE A 358 -7.76 -8.27 -3.51
N VAL A 359 -8.09 -8.41 -2.23
CA VAL A 359 -7.95 -7.35 -1.21
C VAL A 359 -6.55 -7.39 -0.61
N SER A 360 -5.97 -6.23 -0.32
CA SER A 360 -4.71 -6.11 0.42
C SER A 360 -4.91 -6.23 1.93
N LEU A 361 -3.92 -6.79 2.61
CA LEU A 361 -3.88 -6.83 4.08
C LEU A 361 -3.38 -5.49 4.66
N GLY A 362 -2.49 -4.80 3.95
CA GLY A 362 -1.97 -3.47 4.28
C GLY A 362 -2.71 -2.35 3.55
N GLY A 363 -2.48 -1.12 4.00
CA GLY A 363 -2.97 0.08 3.34
C GLY A 363 -2.01 0.54 2.24
N SER A 364 -2.47 1.50 1.42
CA SER A 364 -1.70 2.18 0.39
C SER A 364 -2.20 3.62 0.24
N ASP A 365 -1.48 4.45 -0.50
CA ASP A 365 -1.95 5.80 -0.85
C ASP A 365 -3.27 5.80 -1.63
N LEU A 366 -3.62 4.70 -2.31
CA LEU A 366 -4.87 4.61 -3.06
C LEU A 366 -6.13 4.77 -2.21
N LYS A 367 -6.03 4.62 -0.88
CA LYS A 367 -7.12 4.93 0.06
C LYS A 367 -7.65 6.36 -0.10
N PHE A 368 -6.79 7.32 -0.43
CA PHE A 368 -7.21 8.71 -0.59
C PHE A 368 -8.08 8.91 -1.83
N TRP A 369 -7.74 8.30 -2.97
CA TRP A 369 -8.59 8.31 -4.17
C TRP A 369 -9.88 7.52 -3.96
N ARG A 370 -9.80 6.32 -3.37
CA ARG A 370 -10.98 5.52 -3.03
C ARG A 370 -11.94 6.25 -2.11
N SER A 371 -11.43 7.04 -1.15
CA SER A 371 -12.26 7.86 -0.25
C SER A 371 -13.05 8.96 -0.97
N LYS A 372 -12.60 9.36 -2.16
CA LYS A 372 -13.30 10.31 -3.05
C LYS A 372 -14.20 9.59 -4.08
N GLY A 373 -14.34 8.27 -3.98
CA GLY A 373 -15.11 7.47 -4.94
C GLY A 373 -14.39 7.25 -6.28
N ILE A 374 -13.10 7.52 -6.36
CA ILE A 374 -12.29 7.30 -7.57
C ILE A 374 -11.77 5.86 -7.55
N PRO A 375 -12.17 5.01 -8.54
CA PRO A 375 -11.69 3.65 -8.65
C PRO A 375 -10.15 3.61 -8.74
N SER A 376 -9.54 2.77 -7.89
CA SER A 376 -8.09 2.76 -7.78
C SER A 376 -7.57 1.34 -7.59
N TYR A 377 -6.54 0.99 -8.36
CA TYR A 377 -5.99 -0.36 -8.43
C TYR A 377 -4.47 -0.31 -8.37
N TYR A 378 -3.86 -1.34 -7.79
CA TYR A 378 -2.43 -1.49 -7.92
C TYR A 378 -2.01 -2.87 -8.41
N TYR A 379 -0.93 -2.85 -9.17
CA TYR A 379 -0.29 -3.98 -9.80
C TYR A 379 1.21 -3.77 -9.79
N GLY A 380 1.90 -4.50 -8.94
CA GLY A 380 3.32 -4.31 -8.68
C GLY A 380 4.05 -5.62 -8.41
N PRO A 381 5.31 -5.56 -7.98
CA PRO A 381 6.14 -6.73 -7.76
C PRO A 381 5.66 -7.60 -6.61
N MET A 382 6.20 -8.81 -6.53
CA MET A 382 6.10 -9.65 -5.37
C MET A 382 6.76 -8.98 -4.17
N ASN A 383 6.28 -9.27 -2.97
CA ASN A 383 6.95 -8.88 -1.74
C ASN A 383 8.24 -9.69 -1.56
N HIS A 384 9.34 -9.13 -2.03
CA HIS A 384 10.66 -9.71 -1.88
C HIS A 384 11.45 -9.04 -0.76
N GLY A 385 11.08 -9.31 0.47
CA GLY A 385 11.76 -8.75 1.64
C GLY A 385 11.40 -7.29 1.95
N MET A 386 10.19 -6.86 1.58
CA MET A 386 9.64 -5.53 1.90
C MET A 386 9.85 -5.19 3.39
N GLY A 387 10.50 -4.08 3.69
CA GLY A 387 10.78 -3.63 5.05
C GLY A 387 11.86 -4.41 5.79
N THR A 388 12.38 -5.53 5.24
CA THR A 388 13.44 -6.34 5.85
C THR A 388 14.80 -6.14 5.16
N VAL A 389 15.82 -6.91 5.54
CA VAL A 389 17.12 -6.94 4.86
C VAL A 389 17.02 -7.64 3.51
N ASP A 390 17.96 -7.34 2.62
CA ASP A 390 18.06 -7.92 1.28
C ASP A 390 16.77 -7.78 0.43
N GLU A 391 16.07 -6.67 0.58
CA GLU A 391 14.96 -6.32 -0.28
C GLU A 391 15.41 -6.23 -1.73
N TYR A 392 14.64 -6.82 -2.66
CA TYR A 392 14.96 -6.81 -4.08
C TYR A 392 13.71 -6.83 -4.96
N VAL A 393 13.89 -6.57 -6.25
CA VAL A 393 12.92 -6.84 -7.31
C VAL A 393 13.58 -7.67 -8.41
N GLU A 394 12.88 -8.67 -8.95
CA GLU A 394 13.34 -9.40 -10.13
C GLU A 394 13.20 -8.54 -11.39
N VAL A 395 14.23 -8.50 -12.23
CA VAL A 395 14.22 -7.67 -13.46
C VAL A 395 13.06 -8.05 -14.38
N GLU A 396 12.82 -9.34 -14.60
CA GLU A 396 11.75 -9.79 -15.48
C GLU A 396 10.35 -9.40 -14.95
N GLU A 397 10.17 -9.50 -13.63
CA GLU A 397 8.96 -9.06 -12.96
C GLU A 397 8.75 -7.55 -13.09
N PHE A 398 9.80 -6.76 -12.83
CA PHE A 398 9.77 -5.30 -12.99
C PHE A 398 9.39 -4.89 -14.42
N ILE A 399 10.01 -5.49 -15.43
CA ILE A 399 9.72 -5.21 -16.84
C ILE A 399 8.29 -5.64 -17.21
N HIS A 400 7.79 -6.76 -16.69
CA HIS A 400 6.42 -7.18 -16.86
C HIS A 400 5.43 -6.14 -16.29
N ILE A 401 5.69 -5.61 -15.09
CA ILE A 401 4.85 -4.58 -14.46
C ILE A 401 4.83 -3.31 -15.30
N VAL A 402 5.98 -2.85 -15.78
CA VAL A 402 6.07 -1.68 -16.67
C VAL A 402 5.21 -1.88 -17.92
N LYS A 403 5.27 -3.07 -18.55
CA LYS A 403 4.45 -3.40 -19.71
C LYS A 403 2.96 -3.34 -19.40
N VAL A 404 2.53 -3.96 -18.29
CA VAL A 404 1.11 -3.98 -17.89
C VAL A 404 0.61 -2.57 -17.61
N HIS A 405 1.36 -1.74 -16.89
CA HIS A 405 0.99 -0.35 -16.62
C HIS A 405 0.84 0.44 -17.93
N LEU A 406 1.85 0.40 -18.80
CA LEU A 406 1.83 1.13 -20.07
C LEU A 406 0.68 0.70 -20.98
N LEU A 407 0.52 -0.60 -21.19
CA LEU A 407 -0.55 -1.13 -22.05
C LEU A 407 -1.94 -0.79 -21.50
N SER A 408 -2.10 -0.86 -20.18
CA SER A 408 -3.39 -0.61 -19.51
C SER A 408 -3.75 0.88 -19.57
N ALA A 409 -2.81 1.74 -19.28
CA ALA A 409 -3.02 3.19 -19.37
C ALA A 409 -3.31 3.62 -20.81
N TYR A 410 -2.55 3.11 -21.78
CA TYR A 410 -2.80 3.38 -23.20
C TYR A 410 -4.20 2.92 -23.64
N GLU A 411 -4.58 1.67 -23.32
CA GLU A 411 -5.89 1.13 -23.68
C GLU A 411 -7.04 1.92 -23.04
N TYR A 412 -6.89 2.31 -21.77
CA TYR A 412 -7.89 3.08 -21.04
C TYR A 412 -8.16 4.46 -21.65
N LEU A 413 -7.10 5.10 -22.17
CA LEU A 413 -7.17 6.45 -22.78
C LEU A 413 -7.49 6.45 -24.28
N THR A 414 -7.54 5.29 -24.93
CA THR A 414 -7.88 5.18 -26.34
C THR A 414 -9.29 4.63 -26.60
N ARG A 415 -9.97 4.13 -25.58
CA ARG A 415 -11.38 3.66 -25.64
C ARG A 415 -12.42 4.77 -25.71
#